data_ad2f8daa6c156d4ccaedd7fa2b6b0041
#
_entry.id   ad2f8daa6c156d4ccaedd7fa2b6b0041
#
_cell.length_a   1.000
_cell.length_b   1.000
_cell.length_c   1.000
_cell.angle_alpha   90.00
_cell.angle_beta   90.00
_cell.angle_gamma   90.00
#
_symmetry.space_group_name_H-M   'P 1'
#
loop_
_entity.id
_entity.type
_entity.pdbx_description
1 polymer ?
#
loop_
_entity_poly.entity_id
_entity_poly.type
_entity_poly.pdbx_seq_one_letter_code
_entity_poly.pdbx_strand_id
1 'polypeptide(L)'
;MSKGARIKRAVVFTVSAAFAATMLTGCSQGGGDSAAGGDVTLEFAQWWEPELSDGALRGLMDDFEAANPGITVDLLSGPYASTKEQLFAGAAAGTMSDVVGLDGAWISDFAKQGALADLGPLLSDAGFDESQLSSTVVVDGETAMVPVVNFVYPLFTNDALLSEAGVSAPPSTRSEFESAAKAITALGDNTSGWVLPLSSDAPNGIQNDVMSWVWASGGSMLDDGKPDLTNDAVTSAVDYIAQLDADGVIAPGAATMKEQDKVEEFTNGRVGMMIDSLSHIATIRESNPDLTFSISAIPAEDGFSGERGIPFASWGIGVSASSEHPAEAAKLVSFLMSADTNSELSTLANAFPGNTASTPDFSDSDPLYQEAFDIYSAGYPANEFVGLPVAEQLMRDFDEQLQAALNGDQSVDEALEKSQEAWLGEF
;
A
#
# COMPACT_ATOMS: atom_id res chain seq x y z
N MET A 1 -35.93 23.48 -53.25
CA MET A 1 -36.66 22.37 -53.84
C MET A 1 -36.29 21.17 -53.02
N SER A 2 -37.06 20.53 -52.33
CA SER A 2 -38.35 19.93 -52.10
C SER A 2 -38.23 19.24 -50.72
N LYS A 3 -38.92 19.58 -49.69
CA LYS A 3 -40.22 19.18 -49.12
C LYS A 3 -40.44 17.66 -48.96
N GLY A 4 -40.71 17.23 -47.71
CA GLY A 4 -41.43 16.02 -47.32
C GLY A 4 -41.04 15.66 -45.88
N ALA A 5 -41.62 16.01 -44.81
CA ALA A 5 -42.95 15.98 -44.19
C ALA A 5 -43.41 14.58 -43.68
N ARG A 6 -43.40 14.45 -42.32
CA ARG A 6 -44.37 13.77 -41.41
C ARG A 6 -44.45 12.25 -41.45
N ILE A 7 -44.47 11.58 -40.27
CA ILE A 7 -45.69 11.26 -39.51
C ILE A 7 -45.32 10.73 -38.11
N LYS A 8 -46.00 11.28 -37.08
CA LYS A 8 -46.09 10.78 -35.69
C LYS A 8 -47.01 9.58 -35.65
N ARG A 9 -46.68 8.56 -34.84
CA ARG A 9 -47.74 7.71 -34.21
C ARG A 9 -47.34 7.42 -32.77
N ALA A 10 -48.12 8.01 -31.87
CA ALA A 10 -48.26 7.60 -30.49
C ALA A 10 -49.14 6.35 -30.42
N VAL A 11 -48.75 5.37 -29.62
CA VAL A 11 -49.62 4.28 -29.20
C VAL A 11 -49.60 4.26 -27.68
N VAL A 12 -50.77 4.67 -27.14
CA VAL A 12 -51.13 4.54 -25.74
C VAL A 12 -51.68 3.11 -25.56
N PHE A 13 -51.14 2.34 -24.64
CA PHE A 13 -51.79 1.14 -24.12
C PHE A 13 -52.07 1.32 -22.62
N THR A 14 -53.32 1.54 -22.33
CA THR A 14 -53.91 1.38 -21.02
C THR A 14 -54.27 -0.10 -20.83
N VAL A 15 -53.82 -0.74 -19.74
CA VAL A 15 -54.39 -1.99 -19.27
C VAL A 15 -54.64 -1.88 -17.77
N SER A 16 -55.89 -2.21 -17.47
CA SER A 16 -56.59 -2.05 -16.20
C SER A 16 -56.17 -3.05 -15.15
N ALA A 17 -56.35 -2.63 -13.89
CA ALA A 17 -56.23 -3.39 -12.67
C ALA A 17 -57.26 -4.55 -12.58
N ALA A 18 -56.83 -5.67 -12.00
CA ALA A 18 -57.74 -6.63 -11.38
C ALA A 18 -57.13 -7.08 -10.03
N PHE A 19 -57.81 -6.65 -8.98
CA PHE A 19 -57.64 -7.14 -7.60
C PHE A 19 -58.22 -8.57 -7.51
N ALA A 20 -57.47 -9.47 -6.89
CA ALA A 20 -58.06 -10.67 -6.27
C ALA A 20 -57.36 -10.91 -4.93
N ALA A 21 -58.07 -10.54 -3.88
CA ALA A 21 -57.77 -10.89 -2.50
C ALA A 21 -58.20 -12.34 -2.23
N THR A 22 -57.29 -13.16 -1.70
CA THR A 22 -57.66 -14.40 -1.01
C THR A 22 -56.94 -14.43 0.33
N MET A 23 -57.72 -14.20 1.37
CA MET A 23 -57.35 -14.54 2.76
C MET A 23 -57.49 -16.07 2.96
N LEU A 24 -56.42 -16.64 3.53
CA LEU A 24 -56.55 -17.92 4.24
C LEU A 24 -55.74 -17.83 5.53
N THR A 25 -56.45 -17.71 6.61
CA THR A 25 -56.01 -17.90 8.00
C THR A 25 -55.70 -19.37 8.22
N GLY A 26 -54.47 -19.62 8.74
CA GLY A 26 -54.08 -20.92 9.29
C GLY A 26 -53.13 -20.72 10.44
N CYS A 27 -53.66 -20.69 11.68
CA CYS A 27 -52.85 -20.83 12.88
C CYS A 27 -52.34 -22.28 12.99
N SER A 28 -51.04 -22.43 13.14
CA SER A 28 -50.50 -23.61 13.81
C SER A 28 -49.31 -23.17 14.66
N GLN A 29 -49.45 -23.39 15.92
CA GLN A 29 -48.54 -23.19 17.01
C GLN A 29 -47.60 -24.40 17.08
N GLY A 30 -46.28 -24.15 17.04
CA GLY A 30 -45.31 -25.19 17.27
C GLY A 30 -43.93 -24.54 17.38
N GLY A 31 -43.46 -24.39 18.62
CA GLY A 31 -42.17 -23.77 18.92
C GLY A 31 -40.98 -24.62 18.43
N GLY A 32 -39.96 -23.92 18.09
CA GLY A 32 -38.63 -24.40 17.75
C GLY A 32 -37.84 -23.17 17.33
N ASP A 33 -37.10 -22.58 18.26
CA ASP A 33 -36.02 -21.65 17.95
C ASP A 33 -35.04 -22.40 17.06
N SER A 34 -35.13 -22.18 15.77
CA SER A 34 -34.04 -22.37 14.84
C SER A 34 -33.80 -20.98 14.28
N ALA A 35 -32.70 -20.39 14.66
CA ALA A 35 -32.13 -19.27 13.94
C ALA A 35 -31.95 -19.74 12.50
N ALA A 36 -32.88 -19.38 11.62
CA ALA A 36 -32.71 -19.54 10.19
C ALA A 36 -31.73 -18.42 9.76
N GLY A 37 -30.44 -18.70 9.84
CA GLY A 37 -29.42 -17.96 9.09
C GLY A 37 -29.76 -18.21 7.63
N GLY A 38 -30.23 -17.19 6.90
CA GLY A 38 -30.28 -17.22 5.45
C GLY A 38 -28.82 -17.28 4.91
N ASP A 39 -28.66 -17.81 3.70
CA ASP A 39 -27.37 -17.75 3.01
C ASP A 39 -26.98 -16.27 2.85
N VAL A 40 -25.74 -15.93 3.25
CA VAL A 40 -25.17 -14.59 3.17
C VAL A 40 -24.14 -14.57 2.04
N THR A 41 -24.19 -13.56 1.20
CA THR A 41 -23.12 -13.29 0.22
C THR A 41 -22.42 -12.01 0.63
N LEU A 42 -21.12 -12.08 0.91
CA LEU A 42 -20.26 -10.95 1.18
C LEU A 42 -19.64 -10.44 -0.11
N GLU A 43 -19.73 -9.16 -0.37
CA GLU A 43 -18.91 -8.50 -1.41
C GLU A 43 -17.53 -8.15 -0.84
N PHE A 44 -16.47 -8.62 -1.48
CA PHE A 44 -15.10 -8.27 -1.14
C PHE A 44 -14.43 -7.50 -2.28
N ALA A 45 -14.39 -6.17 -2.17
CA ALA A 45 -13.74 -5.28 -3.14
C ALA A 45 -12.26 -5.10 -2.81
N GLN A 46 -11.38 -5.42 -3.77
CA GLN A 46 -9.93 -5.39 -3.58
C GLN A 46 -9.17 -5.34 -4.92
N TRP A 47 -7.87 -5.07 -4.87
CA TRP A 47 -6.95 -5.08 -6.03
C TRP A 47 -5.92 -6.21 -5.96
N TRP A 48 -5.97 -7.07 -4.95
CA TRP A 48 -4.95 -8.09 -4.69
C TRP A 48 -4.96 -9.23 -5.71
N GLU A 49 -6.16 -9.63 -6.15
CA GLU A 49 -6.31 -10.77 -7.07
C GLU A 49 -5.54 -10.59 -8.38
N PRO A 50 -5.53 -9.41 -9.05
CA PRO A 50 -4.68 -9.17 -10.21
C PRO A 50 -3.17 -9.19 -9.94
N GLU A 51 -2.75 -9.06 -8.68
CA GLU A 51 -1.34 -9.07 -8.26
C GLU A 51 -0.89 -10.47 -7.79
N LEU A 52 -1.83 -11.40 -7.66
CA LEU A 52 -1.58 -12.80 -7.31
C LEU A 52 -1.63 -13.70 -8.57
N SER A 53 -1.17 -14.94 -8.43
CA SER A 53 -1.37 -15.94 -9.49
C SER A 53 -2.86 -16.25 -9.68
N ASP A 54 -3.24 -16.59 -10.92
CA ASP A 54 -4.63 -16.85 -11.31
C ASP A 54 -5.34 -17.82 -10.35
N GLY A 55 -6.43 -17.36 -9.75
CA GLY A 55 -7.28 -18.15 -8.85
C GLY A 55 -6.75 -18.33 -7.43
N ALA A 56 -5.60 -17.77 -7.06
CA ALA A 56 -5.04 -17.93 -5.72
C ALA A 56 -5.94 -17.34 -4.63
N LEU A 57 -6.40 -16.09 -4.79
CA LEU A 57 -7.32 -15.48 -3.82
C LEU A 57 -8.68 -16.21 -3.80
N ARG A 58 -9.19 -16.64 -4.96
CA ARG A 58 -10.43 -17.42 -5.02
C ARG A 58 -10.29 -18.74 -4.24
N GLY A 59 -9.15 -19.41 -4.31
CA GLY A 59 -8.88 -20.63 -3.52
C GLY A 59 -9.02 -20.39 -2.02
N LEU A 60 -8.44 -19.30 -1.49
CA LEU A 60 -8.61 -18.94 -0.08
C LEU A 60 -10.09 -18.63 0.28
N MET A 61 -10.84 -18.03 -0.62
CA MET A 61 -12.28 -17.80 -0.38
C MET A 61 -13.07 -19.11 -0.40
N ASP A 62 -12.73 -20.06 -1.27
CA ASP A 62 -13.36 -21.39 -1.29
C ASP A 62 -13.12 -22.14 0.02
N ASP A 63 -11.92 -22.02 0.61
CA ASP A 63 -11.61 -22.58 1.92
C ASP A 63 -12.38 -21.89 3.06
N PHE A 64 -12.53 -20.57 3.00
CA PHE A 64 -13.37 -19.81 3.92
C PHE A 64 -14.83 -20.27 3.85
N GLU A 65 -15.39 -20.39 2.66
CA GLU A 65 -16.78 -20.82 2.41
C GLU A 65 -17.01 -22.26 2.92
N ALA A 66 -16.02 -23.15 2.70
CA ALA A 66 -16.07 -24.52 3.22
C ALA A 66 -16.07 -24.58 4.75
N ALA A 67 -15.32 -23.67 5.40
CA ALA A 67 -15.28 -23.55 6.86
C ALA A 67 -16.51 -22.83 7.45
N ASN A 68 -17.26 -22.06 6.66
CA ASN A 68 -18.40 -21.23 7.09
C ASN A 68 -19.65 -21.52 6.24
N PRO A 69 -20.29 -22.70 6.36
CA PRO A 69 -21.47 -23.04 5.56
C PRO A 69 -22.58 -22.00 5.68
N GLY A 70 -23.08 -21.52 4.53
CA GLY A 70 -24.08 -20.47 4.44
C GLY A 70 -23.51 -19.06 4.23
N ILE A 71 -22.18 -18.92 4.15
CA ILE A 71 -21.54 -17.67 3.73
C ILE A 71 -20.82 -17.94 2.40
N THR A 72 -21.00 -17.06 1.43
CA THR A 72 -20.26 -17.03 0.16
C THR A 72 -19.59 -15.68 -0.03
N VAL A 73 -18.50 -15.63 -0.80
CA VAL A 73 -17.74 -14.39 -1.07
C VAL A 73 -17.75 -14.10 -2.56
N ASP A 74 -18.28 -12.93 -2.93
CA ASP A 74 -18.17 -12.38 -4.27
C ASP A 74 -16.98 -11.44 -4.34
N LEU A 75 -15.93 -11.84 -5.10
CA LEU A 75 -14.71 -11.07 -5.28
C LEU A 75 -14.94 -9.98 -6.33
N LEU A 76 -14.85 -8.73 -5.90
CA LEU A 76 -14.90 -7.55 -6.77
C LEU A 76 -13.47 -7.03 -6.98
N SER A 77 -12.81 -7.58 -7.98
CA SER A 77 -11.39 -7.36 -8.25
C SER A 77 -11.18 -6.35 -9.36
N GLY A 78 -10.18 -5.50 -9.21
CA GLY A 78 -9.82 -4.51 -10.23
C GLY A 78 -8.42 -3.94 -9.99
N PRO A 79 -7.88 -3.16 -10.96
CA PRO A 79 -6.62 -2.45 -10.75
C PRO A 79 -6.71 -1.47 -9.57
N TYR A 80 -5.59 -1.25 -8.87
CA TYR A 80 -5.48 -0.38 -7.69
C TYR A 80 -6.22 0.96 -7.83
N ALA A 81 -5.94 1.72 -8.89
CA ALA A 81 -6.53 3.05 -9.08
C ALA A 81 -8.05 3.00 -9.27
N SER A 82 -8.58 2.04 -10.04
CA SER A 82 -10.02 1.91 -10.25
C SER A 82 -10.75 1.38 -9.02
N THR A 83 -10.13 0.51 -8.25
CA THR A 83 -10.65 0.03 -6.95
C THR A 83 -10.76 1.19 -5.98
N LYS A 84 -9.72 2.02 -5.86
CA LYS A 84 -9.75 3.24 -5.06
C LYS A 84 -10.95 4.13 -5.41
N GLU A 85 -11.10 4.50 -6.70
CA GLU A 85 -12.20 5.36 -7.16
C GLU A 85 -13.58 4.78 -6.82
N GLN A 86 -13.76 3.46 -7.00
CA GLN A 86 -15.01 2.77 -6.69
C GLN A 86 -15.32 2.79 -5.19
N LEU A 87 -14.32 2.52 -4.35
CA LEU A 87 -14.47 2.54 -2.89
C LEU A 87 -14.84 3.95 -2.39
N PHE A 88 -14.17 5.00 -2.88
CA PHE A 88 -14.51 6.38 -2.52
C PHE A 88 -15.92 6.77 -2.97
N ALA A 89 -16.33 6.35 -4.17
CA ALA A 89 -17.70 6.58 -4.64
C ALA A 89 -18.73 5.80 -3.80
N GLY A 90 -18.43 4.55 -3.44
CA GLY A 90 -19.25 3.72 -2.57
C GLY A 90 -19.39 4.30 -1.16
N ALA A 91 -18.29 4.77 -0.57
CA ALA A 91 -18.29 5.42 0.73
C ALA A 91 -19.19 6.67 0.75
N ALA A 92 -19.03 7.54 -0.25
CA ALA A 92 -19.85 8.74 -0.38
C ALA A 92 -21.35 8.44 -0.61
N ALA A 93 -21.68 7.29 -1.22
CA ALA A 93 -23.05 6.85 -1.48
C ALA A 93 -23.65 5.98 -0.36
N GLY A 94 -22.86 5.53 0.62
CA GLY A 94 -23.27 4.54 1.64
C GLY A 94 -23.56 3.16 1.05
N THR A 95 -22.84 2.77 -0.01
CA THR A 95 -23.00 1.51 -0.74
C THR A 95 -21.65 0.82 -0.99
N MET A 96 -20.71 1.00 -0.06
CA MET A 96 -19.41 0.33 -0.12
C MET A 96 -19.59 -1.17 0.15
N SER A 97 -18.81 -2.02 -0.52
CA SER A 97 -18.82 -3.48 -0.31
C SER A 97 -18.58 -3.86 1.13
N ASP A 98 -19.05 -5.04 1.56
CA ASP A 98 -19.00 -5.50 2.95
C ASP A 98 -17.59 -5.53 3.52
N VAL A 99 -16.66 -6.12 2.77
CA VAL A 99 -15.23 -6.20 3.07
C VAL A 99 -14.46 -5.46 1.99
N VAL A 100 -13.47 -4.69 2.39
CA VAL A 100 -12.71 -3.84 1.47
C VAL A 100 -11.21 -3.97 1.68
N GLY A 101 -10.48 -4.13 0.59
CA GLY A 101 -9.05 -3.92 0.56
C GLY A 101 -8.73 -2.44 0.68
N LEU A 102 -7.77 -2.08 1.52
CA LEU A 102 -7.47 -0.71 1.88
C LEU A 102 -5.96 -0.44 1.80
N ASP A 103 -5.62 0.75 1.35
CA ASP A 103 -4.28 1.32 1.48
C ASP A 103 -4.23 2.26 2.69
N GLY A 104 -3.11 2.23 3.43
CA GLY A 104 -2.95 3.05 4.63
C GLY A 104 -3.13 4.55 4.42
N ALA A 105 -2.77 5.06 3.23
CA ALA A 105 -2.94 6.46 2.86
C ALA A 105 -4.40 6.90 2.66
N TRP A 106 -5.35 5.96 2.53
CA TRP A 106 -6.78 6.28 2.31
C TRP A 106 -7.58 6.32 3.61
N ILE A 107 -7.06 5.73 4.67
CA ILE A 107 -7.82 5.39 5.88
C ILE A 107 -8.43 6.61 6.56
N SER A 108 -7.67 7.69 6.71
CA SER A 108 -8.17 8.91 7.34
C SER A 108 -9.38 9.49 6.60
N ASP A 109 -9.37 9.44 5.26
CA ASP A 109 -10.46 9.97 4.45
C ASP A 109 -11.72 9.10 4.54
N PHE A 110 -11.58 7.78 4.59
CA PHE A 110 -12.72 6.87 4.83
C PHE A 110 -13.26 6.98 6.26
N ALA A 111 -12.38 7.07 7.26
CA ALA A 111 -12.78 7.23 8.65
C ALA A 111 -13.53 8.55 8.88
N LYS A 112 -13.06 9.67 8.32
CA LYS A 112 -13.75 10.97 8.37
C LYS A 112 -15.16 10.95 7.74
N GLN A 113 -15.38 10.06 6.75
CA GLN A 113 -16.69 9.85 6.15
C GLN A 113 -17.59 8.91 6.97
N GLY A 114 -17.06 8.28 8.05
CA GLY A 114 -17.75 7.24 8.79
C GLY A 114 -18.03 6.00 7.94
N ALA A 115 -17.19 5.72 6.95
CA ALA A 115 -17.40 4.64 5.98
C ALA A 115 -16.85 3.28 6.45
N LEU A 116 -15.98 3.26 7.46
CA LEU A 116 -15.41 2.05 8.04
C LEU A 116 -16.01 1.73 9.41
N ALA A 117 -16.20 0.45 9.68
CA ALA A 117 -16.59 -0.03 10.99
C ALA A 117 -15.36 -0.20 11.89
N ASP A 118 -15.53 -0.05 13.20
CA ASP A 118 -14.50 -0.38 14.19
C ASP A 118 -14.24 -1.89 14.20
N LEU A 119 -13.07 -2.31 13.74
CA LEU A 119 -12.66 -3.71 13.68
C LEU A 119 -12.37 -4.32 15.05
N GLY A 120 -11.97 -3.54 16.05
CA GLY A 120 -11.63 -4.09 17.37
C GLY A 120 -12.76 -4.92 17.98
N PRO A 121 -13.96 -4.35 18.24
CA PRO A 121 -15.10 -5.11 18.72
C PRO A 121 -15.50 -6.26 17.79
N LEU A 122 -15.45 -6.06 16.46
CA LEU A 122 -15.87 -7.06 15.48
C LEU A 122 -14.94 -8.29 15.50
N LEU A 123 -13.63 -8.09 15.57
CA LEU A 123 -12.63 -9.17 15.65
C LEU A 123 -12.72 -9.90 17.00
N SER A 124 -12.88 -9.15 18.09
CA SER A 124 -13.10 -9.73 19.43
C SER A 124 -14.34 -10.62 19.47
N ASP A 125 -15.47 -10.17 18.91
CA ASP A 125 -16.71 -10.94 18.84
C ASP A 125 -16.59 -12.16 17.90
N ALA A 126 -15.76 -12.08 16.86
CA ALA A 126 -15.41 -13.21 16.00
C ALA A 126 -14.42 -14.20 16.67
N GLY A 127 -13.91 -13.86 17.86
CA GLY A 127 -12.98 -14.70 18.63
C GLY A 127 -11.53 -14.63 18.16
N PHE A 128 -11.16 -13.58 17.42
CA PHE A 128 -9.77 -13.36 17.01
C PHE A 128 -8.93 -12.78 18.16
N ASP A 129 -7.70 -13.27 18.29
CA ASP A 129 -6.73 -12.77 19.28
C ASP A 129 -5.94 -11.60 18.66
N GLU A 130 -6.37 -10.38 18.94
CA GLU A 130 -5.77 -9.15 18.42
C GLU A 130 -4.29 -8.96 18.82
N SER A 131 -3.81 -9.67 19.87
CA SER A 131 -2.38 -9.63 20.23
C SER A 131 -1.47 -10.26 19.17
N GLN A 132 -2.04 -10.98 18.21
CA GLN A 132 -1.33 -11.55 17.07
C GLN A 132 -1.19 -10.58 15.89
N LEU A 133 -1.85 -9.42 15.93
CA LEU A 133 -1.70 -8.41 14.87
C LEU A 133 -0.31 -7.75 14.98
N SER A 134 0.41 -7.67 13.86
CA SER A 134 1.70 -6.96 13.80
C SER A 134 1.52 -5.45 13.97
N SER A 135 0.42 -4.92 13.48
CA SER A 135 -0.01 -3.52 13.62
C SER A 135 -1.49 -3.37 13.33
N THR A 136 -2.04 -2.21 13.69
CA THR A 136 -3.39 -1.76 13.36
C THR A 136 -3.33 -0.30 12.95
N VAL A 137 -4.26 0.15 12.10
CA VAL A 137 -4.43 1.57 11.81
C VAL A 137 -5.63 2.08 12.58
N VAL A 138 -5.37 2.98 13.52
CA VAL A 138 -6.37 3.57 14.41
C VAL A 138 -6.62 5.02 14.02
N VAL A 139 -7.88 5.39 13.82
CA VAL A 139 -8.31 6.77 13.59
C VAL A 139 -9.41 7.09 14.60
N ASP A 140 -9.29 8.21 15.29
CA ASP A 140 -10.24 8.68 16.33
C ASP A 140 -10.53 7.64 17.42
N GLY A 141 -9.60 6.72 17.68
CA GLY A 141 -9.71 5.66 18.70
C GLY A 141 -10.38 4.38 18.22
N GLU A 142 -10.76 4.28 16.95
CA GLU A 142 -11.36 3.10 16.32
C GLU A 142 -10.34 2.42 15.39
N THR A 143 -10.30 1.09 15.39
CA THR A 143 -9.45 0.30 14.48
C THR A 143 -10.09 0.27 13.10
N ALA A 144 -9.62 1.14 12.21
CA ALA A 144 -10.17 1.32 10.87
C ALA A 144 -9.65 0.31 9.85
N MET A 145 -8.43 -0.19 10.03
CA MET A 145 -7.78 -1.13 9.12
C MET A 145 -6.82 -2.07 9.85
N VAL A 146 -6.73 -3.30 9.38
CA VAL A 146 -5.69 -4.25 9.76
C VAL A 146 -4.82 -4.55 8.54
N PRO A 147 -3.49 -4.37 8.59
CA PRO A 147 -2.58 -4.84 7.56
C PRO A 147 -2.61 -6.36 7.46
N VAL A 148 -2.94 -6.89 6.28
CA VAL A 148 -3.00 -8.35 6.04
C VAL A 148 -1.64 -8.88 5.63
N VAL A 149 -0.98 -8.20 4.69
CA VAL A 149 0.41 -8.46 4.30
C VAL A 149 1.17 -7.16 4.12
N ASN A 150 2.49 -7.22 4.32
CA ASN A 150 3.38 -6.06 4.29
C ASN A 150 4.47 -6.27 3.23
N PHE A 151 4.71 -5.26 2.40
CA PHE A 151 5.78 -5.19 1.41
C PHE A 151 6.83 -4.20 1.90
N VAL A 152 8.05 -4.65 2.11
CA VAL A 152 9.14 -3.76 2.51
C VAL A 152 9.85 -3.17 1.28
N TYR A 153 10.51 -2.06 1.49
CA TYR A 153 11.28 -1.31 0.48
C TYR A 153 12.76 -1.33 0.85
N PRO A 154 13.51 -2.39 0.52
CA PRO A 154 14.96 -2.42 0.71
C PRO A 154 15.68 -1.60 -0.36
N LEU A 155 16.97 -1.41 -0.17
CA LEU A 155 17.87 -0.93 -1.21
C LEU A 155 18.20 -2.09 -2.18
N PHE A 156 17.85 -1.94 -3.45
CA PHE A 156 18.28 -2.81 -4.55
C PHE A 156 19.60 -2.29 -5.12
N THR A 157 20.53 -3.19 -5.39
CA THR A 157 21.83 -2.86 -5.98
C THR A 157 22.11 -3.71 -7.23
N ASN A 158 22.50 -3.06 -8.33
CA ASN A 158 22.93 -3.74 -9.55
C ASN A 158 24.37 -4.23 -9.36
N ASP A 159 24.54 -5.55 -9.18
CA ASP A 159 25.82 -6.15 -8.83
C ASP A 159 26.90 -5.95 -9.91
N ALA A 160 26.48 -5.94 -11.18
CA ALA A 160 27.38 -5.73 -12.29
C ALA A 160 27.96 -4.30 -12.29
N LEU A 161 27.09 -3.29 -12.11
CA LEU A 161 27.51 -1.89 -12.04
C LEU A 161 28.36 -1.59 -10.80
N LEU A 162 27.98 -2.15 -9.62
CA LEU A 162 28.79 -2.05 -8.42
C LEU A 162 30.21 -2.61 -8.64
N SER A 163 30.29 -3.81 -9.22
CA SER A 163 31.57 -4.47 -9.51
C SER A 163 32.43 -3.68 -10.50
N GLU A 164 31.80 -3.15 -11.57
CA GLU A 164 32.51 -2.33 -12.56
C GLU A 164 33.02 -1.01 -11.97
N ALA A 165 32.23 -0.42 -11.07
CA ALA A 165 32.63 0.79 -10.32
C ALA A 165 33.67 0.52 -9.22
N GLY A 166 34.04 -0.76 -8.99
CA GLY A 166 35.03 -1.15 -7.96
C GLY A 166 34.42 -1.15 -6.53
N VAL A 167 33.11 -1.15 -6.41
CA VAL A 167 32.40 -1.26 -5.12
C VAL A 167 32.24 -2.73 -4.78
N SER A 168 32.76 -3.15 -3.63
CA SER A 168 32.87 -4.57 -3.27
C SER A 168 31.69 -5.15 -2.52
N ALA A 169 30.79 -4.29 -2.02
CA ALA A 169 29.60 -4.68 -1.27
C ALA A 169 28.53 -3.57 -1.35
N PRO A 170 27.23 -3.89 -1.17
CA PRO A 170 26.19 -2.87 -1.01
C PRO A 170 26.54 -1.90 0.12
N PRO A 171 26.25 -0.58 -0.07
CA PRO A 171 26.53 0.42 0.95
C PRO A 171 25.62 0.24 2.19
N SER A 172 26.20 0.50 3.37
CA SER A 172 25.51 0.40 4.66
C SER A 172 25.35 1.75 5.37
N THR A 173 26.11 2.75 4.92
CA THR A 173 26.05 4.14 5.42
C THR A 173 25.83 5.12 4.28
N ARG A 174 25.37 6.35 4.63
CA ARG A 174 25.15 7.41 3.63
C ARG A 174 26.43 7.77 2.86
N SER A 175 27.59 7.85 3.52
CA SER A 175 28.85 8.15 2.85
C SER A 175 29.32 7.02 1.92
N GLU A 176 29.07 5.76 2.27
CA GLU A 176 29.32 4.63 1.38
C GLU A 176 28.39 4.65 0.17
N PHE A 177 27.11 4.99 0.35
CA PHE A 177 26.15 5.12 -0.75
C PHE A 177 26.53 6.24 -1.71
N GLU A 178 26.84 7.44 -1.19
CA GLU A 178 27.31 8.57 -2.00
C GLU A 178 28.56 8.20 -2.81
N SER A 179 29.51 7.54 -2.17
CA SER A 179 30.75 7.10 -2.83
C SER A 179 30.48 6.09 -3.94
N ALA A 180 29.60 5.11 -3.69
CA ALA A 180 29.16 4.12 -4.68
C ALA A 180 28.41 4.78 -5.83
N ALA A 181 27.46 5.67 -5.53
CA ALA A 181 26.67 6.38 -6.53
C ALA A 181 27.55 7.22 -7.47
N LYS A 182 28.53 7.96 -6.93
CA LYS A 182 29.52 8.70 -7.71
C LYS A 182 30.37 7.80 -8.58
N ALA A 183 30.83 6.68 -8.04
CA ALA A 183 31.66 5.72 -8.78
C ALA A 183 30.88 5.08 -9.95
N ILE A 184 29.63 4.73 -9.74
CA ILE A 184 28.76 4.17 -10.78
C ILE A 184 28.47 5.23 -11.86
N THR A 185 28.09 6.45 -11.47
CA THR A 185 27.84 7.53 -12.43
C THR A 185 29.08 7.85 -13.27
N ALA A 186 30.26 7.72 -12.70
CA ALA A 186 31.51 7.94 -13.41
C ALA A 186 31.87 6.87 -14.46
N LEU A 187 31.14 5.73 -14.49
CA LEU A 187 31.28 4.74 -15.57
C LEU A 187 30.84 5.33 -16.92
N GLY A 188 29.92 6.31 -16.91
CA GLY A 188 29.40 6.96 -18.13
C GLY A 188 28.29 6.15 -18.79
N ASP A 189 28.17 6.26 -20.12
CA ASP A 189 27.23 5.50 -20.95
C ASP A 189 25.74 5.58 -20.52
N ASN A 190 25.30 6.75 -20.03
CA ASN A 190 23.98 7.00 -19.47
C ASN A 190 23.68 6.21 -18.17
N THR A 191 24.71 5.89 -17.39
CA THR A 191 24.59 5.21 -16.11
C THR A 191 24.46 6.23 -14.99
N SER A 192 23.52 6.02 -14.08
CA SER A 192 23.31 6.83 -12.86
C SER A 192 23.49 6.00 -11.61
N GLY A 193 23.99 6.63 -10.55
CA GLY A 193 24.20 5.95 -9.27
C GLY A 193 22.90 5.57 -8.59
N TRP A 194 21.92 6.46 -8.63
CA TRP A 194 20.62 6.32 -7.96
C TRP A 194 19.48 6.84 -8.82
N VAL A 195 18.27 6.34 -8.59
CA VAL A 195 17.03 6.81 -9.20
C VAL A 195 16.06 7.26 -8.13
N LEU A 196 15.46 8.43 -8.32
CA LEU A 196 14.52 9.06 -7.39
C LEU A 196 13.24 9.48 -8.14
N PRO A 197 12.07 8.86 -7.88
CA PRO A 197 10.82 9.24 -8.51
C PRO A 197 10.15 10.38 -7.72
N LEU A 198 10.00 11.54 -8.36
CA LEU A 198 9.39 12.75 -7.78
C LEU A 198 8.26 13.27 -8.68
N SER A 199 7.38 12.40 -9.18
CA SER A 199 6.22 12.83 -9.95
C SER A 199 5.08 13.26 -9.05
N SER A 200 4.68 14.53 -9.10
CA SER A 200 3.54 15.06 -8.33
C SER A 200 2.20 14.40 -8.70
N ASP A 201 2.10 13.77 -9.88
CA ASP A 201 0.93 12.96 -10.25
C ASP A 201 0.80 11.66 -9.44
N ALA A 202 1.95 11.14 -8.95
CA ALA A 202 2.04 9.94 -8.12
C ALA A 202 3.14 10.15 -7.07
N PRO A 203 2.86 10.87 -5.96
CA PRO A 203 3.89 11.40 -5.06
C PRO A 203 4.46 10.35 -4.08
N ASN A 204 4.24 9.05 -4.34
CA ASN A 204 4.69 7.95 -3.48
C ASN A 204 6.21 7.93 -3.27
N GLY A 205 7.00 8.55 -4.17
CA GLY A 205 8.44 8.70 -3.98
C GLY A 205 8.82 9.45 -2.71
N ILE A 206 7.94 10.35 -2.21
CA ILE A 206 8.18 11.03 -0.93
C ILE A 206 8.15 10.01 0.23
N GLN A 207 7.15 9.14 0.27
CA GLN A 207 7.06 8.09 1.27
C GLN A 207 8.16 7.04 1.10
N ASN A 208 8.28 6.48 -0.12
CA ASN A 208 9.08 5.28 -0.36
C ASN A 208 10.57 5.56 -0.51
N ASP A 209 10.94 6.70 -1.09
CA ASP A 209 12.33 7.00 -1.44
C ASP A 209 12.91 8.14 -0.58
N VAL A 210 12.14 9.19 -0.24
CA VAL A 210 12.66 10.34 0.51
C VAL A 210 12.64 10.08 2.02
N MET A 211 11.47 9.78 2.60
CA MET A 211 11.34 9.57 4.04
C MET A 211 12.03 8.29 4.52
N SER A 212 12.31 7.36 3.62
CA SER A 212 13.14 6.18 3.89
C SER A 212 14.50 6.52 4.51
N TRP A 213 15.11 7.62 4.10
CA TRP A 213 16.38 8.08 4.66
C TRP A 213 16.26 8.61 6.09
N VAL A 214 15.09 9.16 6.43
CA VAL A 214 14.78 9.59 7.80
C VAL A 214 14.65 8.37 8.70
N TRP A 215 13.80 7.41 8.30
CA TRP A 215 13.51 6.22 9.09
C TRP A 215 14.70 5.28 9.21
N ALA A 216 15.50 5.12 8.16
CA ALA A 216 16.70 4.27 8.18
C ALA A 216 17.70 4.67 9.26
N SER A 217 17.63 5.88 9.76
CA SER A 217 18.44 6.41 10.86
C SER A 217 17.66 6.63 12.16
N GLY A 218 16.48 5.97 12.28
CA GLY A 218 15.64 6.05 13.49
C GLY A 218 14.96 7.41 13.69
N GLY A 219 14.92 8.26 12.64
CA GLY A 219 14.22 9.54 12.68
C GLY A 219 12.72 9.41 12.46
N SER A 220 12.00 10.51 12.65
CA SER A 220 10.56 10.65 12.45
C SER A 220 10.26 11.98 11.77
N MET A 221 9.22 12.03 10.96
CA MET A 221 8.67 13.27 10.41
C MET A 221 7.55 13.86 11.28
N LEU A 222 7.22 13.20 12.39
CA LEU A 222 6.16 13.59 13.32
C LEU A 222 6.71 13.75 14.73
N ASP A 223 6.14 14.68 15.51
CA ASP A 223 6.28 14.80 16.95
C ASP A 223 4.89 14.75 17.59
N ASP A 224 4.66 13.75 18.46
CA ASP A 224 3.35 13.49 19.09
C ASP A 224 2.18 13.47 18.09
N GLY A 225 2.40 12.82 16.93
CA GLY A 225 1.42 12.66 15.86
C GLY A 225 1.17 13.93 15.02
N LYS A 226 1.99 14.96 15.16
CA LYS A 226 1.91 16.21 14.39
C LYS A 226 3.14 16.40 13.53
N PRO A 227 3.00 17.08 12.38
CA PRO A 227 4.14 17.37 11.50
C PRO A 227 5.29 18.06 12.24
N ASP A 228 6.49 17.53 12.07
CA ASP A 228 7.75 18.11 12.50
C ASP A 228 8.81 17.93 11.42
N LEU A 229 8.60 18.60 10.29
CA LEU A 229 9.44 18.46 9.09
C LEU A 229 10.75 19.27 9.19
N THR A 230 10.87 20.13 10.17
CA THR A 230 12.06 20.98 10.37
C THR A 230 13.01 20.44 11.44
N ASN A 231 12.78 19.23 11.94
CA ASN A 231 13.68 18.57 12.88
C ASN A 231 15.00 18.13 12.21
N ASP A 232 16.01 17.87 13.02
CA ASP A 232 17.36 17.52 12.55
C ASP A 232 17.37 16.27 11.66
N ALA A 233 16.52 15.27 11.92
CA ALA A 233 16.51 14.02 11.17
C ALA A 233 15.96 14.22 9.74
N VAL A 234 14.86 14.96 9.59
CA VAL A 234 14.28 15.29 8.28
C VAL A 234 15.21 16.21 7.50
N THR A 235 15.71 17.27 8.16
CA THR A 235 16.68 18.21 7.53
C THR A 235 17.91 17.49 7.03
N SER A 236 18.53 16.63 7.86
CA SER A 236 19.70 15.83 7.47
C SER A 236 19.43 14.92 6.27
N ALA A 237 18.25 14.30 6.21
CA ALA A 237 17.89 13.42 5.09
C ALA A 237 17.66 14.20 3.79
N VAL A 238 16.98 15.34 3.84
CA VAL A 238 16.70 16.15 2.66
C VAL A 238 17.96 16.88 2.16
N ASP A 239 18.80 17.39 3.05
CA ASP A 239 20.13 17.92 2.68
C ASP A 239 21.01 16.87 1.99
N TYR A 240 20.96 15.62 2.48
CA TYR A 240 21.68 14.51 1.86
C TYR A 240 21.18 14.23 0.44
N ILE A 241 19.85 14.22 0.22
CA ILE A 241 19.27 14.06 -1.13
C ILE A 241 19.67 15.22 -2.03
N ALA A 242 19.61 16.45 -1.53
CA ALA A 242 20.06 17.64 -2.28
C ALA A 242 21.54 17.56 -2.63
N GLN A 243 22.39 17.01 -1.75
CA GLN A 243 23.81 16.78 -2.04
C GLN A 243 23.98 15.73 -3.15
N LEU A 244 23.22 14.62 -3.14
CA LEU A 244 23.25 13.60 -4.19
C LEU A 244 22.82 14.17 -5.55
N ASP A 245 21.83 15.05 -5.57
CA ASP A 245 21.40 15.75 -6.78
C ASP A 245 22.50 16.69 -7.30
N ALA A 246 23.07 17.51 -6.43
CA ALA A 246 24.18 18.43 -6.77
C ALA A 246 25.43 17.68 -7.28
N ASP A 247 25.67 16.46 -6.82
CA ASP A 247 26.72 15.56 -7.29
C ASP A 247 26.40 14.93 -8.65
N GLY A 248 25.17 15.09 -9.16
CA GLY A 248 24.72 14.58 -10.45
C GLY A 248 24.59 13.06 -10.50
N VAL A 249 24.37 12.41 -9.36
CA VAL A 249 24.27 10.94 -9.27
C VAL A 249 22.84 10.41 -9.42
N ILE A 250 21.85 11.29 -9.37
CA ILE A 250 20.43 10.96 -9.57
C ILE A 250 20.14 10.84 -11.08
N ALA A 251 19.37 9.82 -11.44
CA ALA A 251 18.95 9.61 -12.83
C ALA A 251 18.14 10.81 -13.36
N PRO A 252 18.35 11.21 -14.63
CA PRO A 252 17.66 12.34 -15.21
C PRO A 252 16.13 12.13 -15.24
N GLY A 253 15.36 13.22 -15.03
CA GLY A 253 13.92 13.21 -15.15
C GLY A 253 13.17 12.92 -13.84
N ALA A 254 13.83 12.96 -12.70
CA ALA A 254 13.26 12.72 -11.38
C ALA A 254 11.88 13.40 -11.16
N ALA A 255 11.75 14.68 -11.50
CA ALA A 255 10.52 15.47 -11.32
C ALA A 255 9.26 14.94 -12.06
N THR A 256 9.42 14.05 -13.02
CA THR A 256 8.29 13.45 -13.78
C THR A 256 8.28 11.92 -13.70
N MET A 257 9.27 11.37 -13.05
CA MET A 257 9.45 9.92 -12.90
C MET A 257 8.48 9.37 -11.87
N LYS A 258 7.80 8.29 -12.24
CA LYS A 258 6.93 7.50 -11.37
C LYS A 258 7.65 6.23 -10.92
N GLU A 259 7.11 5.54 -9.93
CA GLU A 259 7.67 4.29 -9.43
C GLU A 259 7.90 3.25 -10.55
N GLN A 260 6.94 3.11 -11.48
CA GLN A 260 7.09 2.21 -12.62
C GLN A 260 8.28 2.56 -13.51
N ASP A 261 8.51 3.85 -13.74
CA ASP A 261 9.65 4.32 -14.55
C ASP A 261 10.99 4.03 -13.83
N LYS A 262 11.03 4.18 -12.50
CA LYS A 262 12.16 3.82 -11.64
C LYS A 262 12.55 2.35 -11.82
N VAL A 263 11.56 1.45 -11.69
CA VAL A 263 11.76 0.00 -11.86
C VAL A 263 12.27 -0.32 -13.26
N GLU A 264 11.75 0.38 -14.29
CA GLU A 264 12.18 0.19 -15.68
C GLU A 264 13.62 0.64 -15.92
N GLU A 265 14.06 1.77 -15.34
CA GLU A 265 15.44 2.24 -15.40
C GLU A 265 16.42 1.24 -14.76
N PHE A 266 16.09 0.70 -13.59
CA PHE A 266 16.89 -0.30 -12.91
C PHE A 266 16.93 -1.62 -13.69
N THR A 267 15.79 -2.12 -14.15
CA THR A 267 15.66 -3.38 -14.91
C THR A 267 16.44 -3.33 -16.23
N ASN A 268 16.51 -2.15 -16.87
CA ASN A 268 17.31 -1.94 -18.08
C ASN A 268 18.81 -1.79 -17.80
N GLY A 269 19.26 -1.87 -16.55
CA GLY A 269 20.66 -1.81 -16.16
C GLY A 269 21.29 -0.40 -16.27
N ARG A 270 20.46 0.66 -16.29
CA ARG A 270 20.94 2.06 -16.38
C ARG A 270 21.20 2.71 -15.03
N VAL A 271 20.79 2.06 -13.96
CA VAL A 271 20.89 2.59 -12.60
C VAL A 271 21.56 1.58 -11.68
N GLY A 272 22.45 2.05 -10.83
CA GLY A 272 23.19 1.23 -9.89
C GLY A 272 22.40 0.84 -8.65
N MET A 273 21.58 1.76 -8.14
CA MET A 273 20.85 1.58 -6.88
C MET A 273 19.45 2.19 -6.95
N MET A 274 18.46 1.51 -6.34
CA MET A 274 17.12 2.04 -6.12
C MET A 274 16.55 1.55 -4.79
N ILE A 275 15.70 2.35 -4.16
CA ILE A 275 14.85 1.90 -3.05
C ILE A 275 13.54 1.47 -3.68
N ASP A 276 13.11 0.21 -3.44
CA ASP A 276 11.91 -0.28 -4.12
C ASP A 276 11.22 -1.41 -3.37
N SER A 277 9.95 -1.64 -3.73
CA SER A 277 9.15 -2.72 -3.16
C SER A 277 9.73 -4.09 -3.53
N LEU A 278 9.79 -4.98 -2.56
CA LEU A 278 10.18 -6.37 -2.83
C LEU A 278 9.23 -7.08 -3.80
N SER A 279 8.00 -6.59 -3.99
CA SER A 279 7.04 -7.13 -4.96
C SER A 279 7.56 -7.07 -6.41
N HIS A 280 8.49 -6.14 -6.71
CA HIS A 280 9.06 -6.00 -8.05
C HIS A 280 10.19 -7.01 -8.37
N ILE A 281 10.67 -7.80 -7.40
CA ILE A 281 11.70 -8.82 -7.64
C ILE A 281 11.30 -9.74 -8.81
N ALA A 282 10.08 -10.27 -8.79
CA ALA A 282 9.58 -11.17 -9.83
C ALA A 282 9.51 -10.48 -11.19
N THR A 283 8.99 -9.25 -11.25
CA THR A 283 8.89 -8.44 -12.48
C THR A 283 10.26 -8.15 -13.09
N ILE A 284 11.24 -7.82 -12.25
CA ILE A 284 12.63 -7.56 -12.69
C ILE A 284 13.25 -8.84 -13.27
N ARG A 285 13.09 -9.99 -12.58
CA ARG A 285 13.59 -11.30 -13.05
C ARG A 285 12.96 -11.73 -14.37
N GLU A 286 11.65 -11.49 -14.56
CA GLU A 286 10.95 -11.81 -15.79
C GLU A 286 11.39 -10.91 -16.96
N SER A 287 11.50 -9.60 -16.69
CA SER A 287 11.80 -8.60 -17.73
C SER A 287 13.28 -8.62 -18.14
N ASN A 288 14.20 -8.92 -17.22
CA ASN A 288 15.64 -9.03 -17.48
C ASN A 288 16.28 -10.18 -16.69
N PRO A 289 16.18 -11.42 -17.18
CA PRO A 289 16.74 -12.60 -16.50
C PRO A 289 18.28 -12.57 -16.31
N ASP A 290 18.97 -11.75 -17.09
CA ASP A 290 20.43 -11.64 -17.05
C ASP A 290 20.90 -10.58 -16.01
N LEU A 291 19.99 -9.77 -15.48
CA LEU A 291 20.32 -8.77 -14.45
C LEU A 291 20.61 -9.45 -13.13
N THR A 292 21.84 -9.33 -12.67
CA THR A 292 22.21 -9.73 -11.31
C THR A 292 22.05 -8.56 -10.36
N PHE A 293 21.31 -8.77 -9.30
CA PHE A 293 21.09 -7.76 -8.27
C PHE A 293 20.93 -8.40 -6.90
N SER A 294 21.26 -7.65 -5.88
CA SER A 294 21.11 -7.97 -4.47
C SER A 294 20.30 -6.91 -3.77
N ILE A 295 19.87 -7.19 -2.55
CA ILE A 295 19.16 -6.23 -1.71
C ILE A 295 19.90 -6.04 -0.39
N SER A 296 19.68 -4.91 0.26
CA SER A 296 20.20 -4.62 1.60
C SER A 296 19.29 -3.63 2.33
N ALA A 297 19.49 -3.48 3.64
CA ALA A 297 18.86 -2.40 4.37
C ALA A 297 19.27 -1.04 3.80
N ILE A 298 18.35 -0.07 3.80
CA ILE A 298 18.65 1.31 3.37
C ILE A 298 19.79 1.85 4.23
N PRO A 299 20.80 2.51 3.63
CA PRO A 299 21.94 3.03 4.36
C PRO A 299 21.55 4.07 5.42
N ALA A 300 22.02 3.90 6.63
CA ALA A 300 21.80 4.86 7.71
C ALA A 300 22.86 5.97 7.71
N GLU A 301 22.65 6.99 8.52
CA GLU A 301 23.68 8.00 8.81
C GLU A 301 24.97 7.36 9.32
N ASP A 302 26.09 8.02 9.02
CA ASP A 302 27.41 7.56 9.45
C ASP A 302 27.49 7.53 10.97
N GLY A 303 27.85 6.36 11.50
CA GLY A 303 27.95 6.13 12.94
C GLY A 303 26.63 5.82 13.64
N PHE A 304 25.50 5.76 12.92
CA PHE A 304 24.24 5.28 13.49
C PHE A 304 24.36 3.82 13.91
N SER A 305 23.87 3.50 15.11
CA SER A 305 23.94 2.16 15.71
C SER A 305 22.61 1.75 16.37
N GLY A 306 21.55 2.53 16.15
CA GLY A 306 20.21 2.23 16.62
C GLY A 306 19.49 1.20 15.75
N GLU A 307 18.26 0.89 16.14
CA GLU A 307 17.34 0.10 15.33
C GLU A 307 16.87 0.92 14.12
N ARG A 308 16.87 0.32 12.93
CA ARG A 308 16.52 1.00 11.68
C ARG A 308 15.03 0.88 11.40
N GLY A 309 14.42 1.97 10.98
CA GLY A 309 13.11 1.91 10.37
C GLY A 309 13.20 1.30 8.97
N ILE A 310 12.33 0.33 8.69
CA ILE A 310 12.23 -0.35 7.41
C ILE A 310 10.96 0.16 6.72
N PRO A 311 11.07 0.90 5.60
CA PRO A 311 9.90 1.39 4.89
C PRO A 311 9.01 0.24 4.43
N PHE A 312 7.71 0.41 4.54
CA PHE A 312 6.75 -0.59 4.12
C PHE A 312 5.47 0.00 3.55
N ALA A 313 4.77 -0.78 2.72
CA ALA A 313 3.38 -0.61 2.35
C ALA A 313 2.61 -1.89 2.68
N SER A 314 1.29 -1.81 2.77
CA SER A 314 0.47 -2.96 3.16
C SER A 314 -0.73 -3.13 2.25
N TRP A 315 -1.13 -4.38 2.00
CA TRP A 315 -2.53 -4.65 1.73
C TRP A 315 -3.26 -4.67 3.06
N GLY A 316 -4.09 -3.69 3.26
CA GLY A 316 -4.94 -3.59 4.45
C GLY A 316 -6.34 -4.10 4.18
N ILE A 317 -7.05 -4.47 5.23
CA ILE A 317 -8.43 -4.90 5.15
C ILE A 317 -9.29 -4.14 6.16
N GLY A 318 -10.52 -3.83 5.76
CA GLY A 318 -11.53 -3.20 6.60
C GLY A 318 -12.91 -3.77 6.35
N VAL A 319 -13.84 -3.42 7.24
CA VAL A 319 -15.27 -3.71 7.10
C VAL A 319 -16.01 -2.40 6.89
N SER A 320 -16.93 -2.38 5.93
CA SER A 320 -17.77 -1.21 5.67
C SER A 320 -18.74 -0.95 6.81
N ALA A 321 -18.85 0.31 7.22
CA ALA A 321 -19.89 0.72 8.18
C ALA A 321 -21.32 0.56 7.62
N SER A 322 -21.48 0.46 6.29
CA SER A 322 -22.76 0.23 5.62
C SER A 322 -23.10 -1.25 5.40
N SER A 323 -22.21 -2.18 5.78
CA SER A 323 -22.46 -3.62 5.64
C SER A 323 -23.71 -4.05 6.44
N GLU A 324 -24.57 -4.83 5.82
CA GLU A 324 -25.69 -5.48 6.49
C GLU A 324 -25.26 -6.78 7.21
N HIS A 325 -24.00 -7.23 6.99
CA HIS A 325 -23.41 -8.48 7.47
C HIS A 325 -22.08 -8.30 8.21
N PRO A 326 -21.94 -7.34 9.16
CA PRO A 326 -20.65 -7.02 9.78
C PRO A 326 -20.04 -8.19 10.57
N ALA A 327 -20.87 -9.08 11.14
CA ALA A 327 -20.39 -10.25 11.87
C ALA A 327 -19.79 -11.32 10.94
N GLU A 328 -20.39 -11.54 9.77
CA GLU A 328 -19.88 -12.43 8.74
C GLU A 328 -18.64 -11.85 8.07
N ALA A 329 -18.61 -10.54 7.82
CA ALA A 329 -17.45 -9.81 7.33
C ALA A 329 -16.25 -9.94 8.29
N ALA A 330 -16.49 -9.80 9.60
CA ALA A 330 -15.46 -9.98 10.61
C ALA A 330 -14.90 -11.42 10.65
N LYS A 331 -15.71 -12.44 10.35
CA LYS A 331 -15.22 -13.83 10.21
C LYS A 331 -14.27 -13.97 9.02
N LEU A 332 -14.56 -13.29 7.89
CA LEU A 332 -13.68 -13.31 6.73
C LEU A 332 -12.35 -12.61 7.05
N VAL A 333 -12.38 -11.46 7.71
CA VAL A 333 -11.17 -10.78 8.17
C VAL A 333 -10.38 -11.67 9.12
N SER A 334 -11.03 -12.28 10.12
CA SER A 334 -10.39 -13.20 11.08
C SER A 334 -9.79 -14.43 10.41
N PHE A 335 -10.44 -14.96 9.36
CA PHE A 335 -9.93 -16.07 8.57
C PHE A 335 -8.65 -15.70 7.82
N LEU A 336 -8.66 -14.58 7.10
CA LEU A 336 -7.48 -14.08 6.38
C LEU A 336 -6.32 -13.73 7.33
N MET A 337 -6.65 -13.34 8.55
CA MET A 337 -5.68 -13.03 9.60
C MET A 337 -5.33 -14.22 10.50
N SER A 338 -5.89 -15.43 10.28
CA SER A 338 -5.45 -16.62 11.00
C SER A 338 -4.01 -16.99 10.64
N ALA A 339 -3.25 -17.56 11.57
CA ALA A 339 -1.82 -17.84 11.36
C ALA A 339 -1.55 -18.67 10.09
N ASP A 340 -2.35 -19.68 9.83
CA ASP A 340 -2.18 -20.58 8.68
C ASP A 340 -2.54 -19.87 7.36
N THR A 341 -3.73 -19.25 7.27
CA THR A 341 -4.17 -18.54 6.06
C THR A 341 -3.30 -17.32 5.76
N ASN A 342 -2.91 -16.58 6.79
CA ASN A 342 -2.05 -15.42 6.63
C ASN A 342 -0.63 -15.82 6.20
N SER A 343 -0.12 -16.99 6.64
CA SER A 343 1.14 -17.57 6.13
C SER A 343 1.02 -17.90 4.64
N GLU A 344 -0.07 -18.56 4.23
CA GLU A 344 -0.32 -18.91 2.83
C GLU A 344 -0.45 -17.67 1.95
N LEU A 345 -1.28 -16.70 2.33
CA LEU A 345 -1.46 -15.46 1.58
C LEU A 345 -0.14 -14.67 1.48
N SER A 346 0.65 -14.63 2.55
CA SER A 346 1.97 -13.99 2.55
C SER A 346 2.92 -14.66 1.57
N THR A 347 2.93 -15.98 1.52
CA THR A 347 3.73 -16.75 0.55
C THR A 347 3.27 -16.47 -0.88
N LEU A 348 1.96 -16.49 -1.14
CA LEU A 348 1.38 -16.22 -2.46
C LEU A 348 1.69 -14.81 -2.96
N ALA A 349 1.66 -13.83 -2.05
CA ALA A 349 1.95 -12.43 -2.34
C ALA A 349 3.45 -12.10 -2.35
N ASN A 350 4.32 -13.06 -1.97
CA ASN A 350 5.73 -12.79 -1.68
C ASN A 350 5.92 -11.59 -0.74
N ALA A 351 5.14 -11.55 0.34
CA ALA A 351 5.05 -10.45 1.28
C ALA A 351 5.14 -10.97 2.73
N PHE A 352 5.23 -10.07 3.70
CA PHE A 352 5.34 -10.46 5.11
C PHE A 352 3.98 -10.42 5.79
N PRO A 353 3.75 -11.34 6.74
CA PRO A 353 2.44 -11.50 7.35
C PRO A 353 2.08 -10.31 8.25
N GLY A 354 0.79 -9.97 8.26
CA GLY A 354 0.19 -9.08 9.24
C GLY A 354 -0.08 -9.75 10.59
N ASN A 355 -0.06 -11.09 10.64
CA ASN A 355 -0.17 -11.86 11.88
C ASN A 355 1.23 -12.32 12.33
N THR A 356 1.62 -11.96 13.56
CA THR A 356 2.95 -12.26 14.13
C THR A 356 3.19 -13.75 14.41
N ALA A 357 2.14 -14.57 14.43
CA ALA A 357 2.25 -16.03 14.58
C ALA A 357 2.40 -16.76 13.23
N SER A 358 2.24 -16.05 12.11
CA SER A 358 2.37 -16.61 10.78
C SER A 358 3.83 -16.91 10.42
N THR A 359 4.04 -17.96 9.66
CA THR A 359 5.37 -18.40 9.20
C THR A 359 5.30 -18.74 7.71
N PRO A 360 5.38 -17.72 6.82
CA PRO A 360 5.37 -17.94 5.38
C PRO A 360 6.59 -18.78 4.95
N ASP A 361 6.42 -19.59 3.91
CA ASP A 361 7.47 -20.45 3.35
C ASP A 361 7.92 -19.89 1.98
N PHE A 362 9.08 -19.27 1.95
CA PHE A 362 9.69 -18.73 0.74
C PHE A 362 10.70 -19.68 0.08
N SER A 363 10.75 -20.96 0.50
CA SER A 363 11.76 -21.92 0.02
C SER A 363 11.71 -22.18 -1.50
N ASP A 364 10.54 -22.05 -2.10
CA ASP A 364 10.33 -22.20 -3.55
C ASP A 364 10.34 -20.83 -4.30
N SER A 365 10.52 -19.71 -3.57
CA SER A 365 10.57 -18.36 -4.11
C SER A 365 12.01 -17.92 -4.41
N ASP A 366 12.18 -16.70 -4.97
CA ASP A 366 13.52 -16.09 -5.13
C ASP A 366 14.18 -15.96 -3.74
N PRO A 367 15.46 -16.35 -3.59
CA PRO A 367 16.17 -16.26 -2.30
C PRO A 367 16.18 -14.85 -1.67
N LEU A 368 16.00 -13.80 -2.47
CA LEU A 368 15.92 -12.42 -1.98
C LEU A 368 14.72 -12.18 -1.06
N TYR A 369 13.64 -12.95 -1.15
CA TYR A 369 12.52 -12.81 -0.20
C TYR A 369 12.91 -13.20 1.22
N GLN A 370 13.74 -14.24 1.38
CA GLN A 370 14.27 -14.58 2.70
C GLN A 370 15.22 -13.50 3.23
N GLU A 371 16.07 -12.93 2.35
CA GLU A 371 16.96 -11.82 2.72
C GLU A 371 16.17 -10.58 3.12
N ALA A 372 15.09 -10.25 2.38
CA ALA A 372 14.18 -9.17 2.74
C ALA A 372 13.49 -9.41 4.09
N PHE A 373 13.13 -10.65 4.39
CA PHE A 373 12.56 -11.01 5.70
C PHE A 373 13.58 -10.83 6.84
N ASP A 374 14.84 -11.18 6.61
CA ASP A 374 15.91 -10.98 7.58
C ASP A 374 16.16 -9.46 7.81
N ILE A 375 16.10 -8.64 6.76
CA ILE A 375 16.18 -7.18 6.86
C ILE A 375 15.00 -6.63 7.68
N TYR A 376 13.77 -7.05 7.35
CA TYR A 376 12.57 -6.63 8.05
C TYR A 376 12.60 -6.99 9.54
N SER A 377 13.03 -8.21 9.85
CA SER A 377 13.11 -8.71 11.23
C SER A 377 14.21 -8.08 12.07
N ALA A 378 15.20 -7.44 11.43
CA ALA A 378 16.31 -6.77 12.10
C ALA A 378 16.04 -5.29 12.44
N GLY A 379 14.88 -4.76 12.05
CA GLY A 379 14.47 -3.38 12.28
C GLY A 379 13.01 -3.29 12.74
N TYR A 380 12.41 -2.12 12.56
CA TYR A 380 10.98 -1.91 12.81
C TYR A 380 10.29 -1.37 11.56
N PRO A 381 9.01 -1.72 11.29
CA PRO A 381 8.26 -1.17 10.17
C PRO A 381 8.04 0.33 10.35
N ALA A 382 8.33 1.11 9.30
CA ALA A 382 8.25 2.56 9.33
C ALA A 382 7.49 3.09 8.11
N ASN A 383 6.32 3.69 8.35
CA ASN A 383 5.56 4.44 7.37
C ASN A 383 4.59 5.37 8.11
N GLU A 384 5.02 6.58 8.34
CA GLU A 384 4.27 7.56 9.12
C GLU A 384 3.14 8.23 8.33
N PHE A 385 3.01 7.98 7.03
CA PHE A 385 1.86 8.46 6.23
C PHE A 385 0.58 7.64 6.47
N VAL A 386 0.71 6.45 7.01
CA VAL A 386 -0.45 5.57 7.28
C VAL A 386 -1.37 6.22 8.30
N GLY A 387 -2.61 6.45 7.92
CA GLY A 387 -3.63 7.07 8.78
C GLY A 387 -3.56 8.59 8.90
N LEU A 388 -2.57 9.26 8.29
CA LEU A 388 -2.54 10.72 8.28
C LEU A 388 -3.70 11.32 7.48
N PRO A 389 -4.19 12.52 7.87
CA PRO A 389 -5.16 13.24 7.07
C PRO A 389 -4.57 13.58 5.69
N VAL A 390 -5.36 13.42 4.64
CA VAL A 390 -5.00 13.79 3.25
C VAL A 390 -3.57 13.39 2.83
N ALA A 391 -3.12 12.19 3.21
CA ALA A 391 -1.72 11.77 3.10
C ALA A 391 -1.10 11.99 1.70
N GLU A 392 -1.85 11.71 0.62
CA GLU A 392 -1.36 11.97 -0.75
C GLU A 392 -1.17 13.46 -1.04
N GLN A 393 -2.00 14.33 -0.46
CA GLN A 393 -1.82 15.78 -0.61
C GLN A 393 -0.59 16.24 0.17
N LEU A 394 -0.37 15.71 1.37
CA LEU A 394 0.84 16.00 2.15
C LEU A 394 2.10 15.61 1.38
N MET A 395 2.11 14.41 0.78
CA MET A 395 3.22 13.97 -0.07
C MET A 395 3.42 14.91 -1.27
N ARG A 396 2.34 15.34 -1.91
CA ARG A 396 2.41 16.25 -3.08
C ARG A 396 2.95 17.62 -2.68
N ASP A 397 2.49 18.17 -1.57
CA ASP A 397 2.95 19.48 -1.07
C ASP A 397 4.45 19.43 -0.75
N PHE A 398 4.91 18.33 -0.14
CA PHE A 398 6.33 18.13 0.14
C PHE A 398 7.15 17.97 -1.16
N ASP A 399 6.65 17.18 -2.12
CA ASP A 399 7.30 16.94 -3.41
C ASP A 399 7.52 18.24 -4.18
N GLU A 400 6.51 19.12 -4.25
CA GLU A 400 6.62 20.41 -4.91
C GLU A 400 7.72 21.30 -4.28
N GLN A 401 7.82 21.31 -2.94
CA GLN A 401 8.84 22.09 -2.26
C GLN A 401 10.23 21.47 -2.43
N LEU A 402 10.34 20.14 -2.35
CA LEU A 402 11.60 19.43 -2.60
C LEU A 402 12.11 19.68 -4.01
N GLN A 403 11.26 19.55 -5.03
CA GLN A 403 11.64 19.83 -6.42
C GLN A 403 12.13 21.28 -6.60
N ALA A 404 11.49 22.24 -5.96
CA ALA A 404 11.94 23.64 -6.01
C ALA A 404 13.32 23.83 -5.35
N ALA A 405 13.61 23.09 -4.28
CA ALA A 405 14.92 23.11 -3.66
C ALA A 405 16.00 22.46 -4.55
N LEU A 406 15.72 21.28 -5.14
CA LEU A 406 16.64 20.59 -6.05
C LEU A 406 16.93 21.42 -7.33
N ASN A 407 15.95 22.17 -7.81
CA ASN A 407 16.12 23.10 -8.94
C ASN A 407 16.89 24.39 -8.56
N GLY A 408 17.18 24.63 -7.28
CA GLY A 408 17.86 25.81 -6.78
C GLY A 408 16.96 27.07 -6.69
N ASP A 409 15.66 26.92 -6.74
CA ASP A 409 14.68 28.02 -6.62
C ASP A 409 14.51 28.48 -5.16
N GLN A 410 14.87 27.64 -4.20
CA GLN A 410 14.85 27.89 -2.76
C GLN A 410 15.89 27.01 -2.03
N SER A 411 16.15 27.29 -0.76
CA SER A 411 16.97 26.41 0.09
C SER A 411 16.17 25.20 0.59
N VAL A 412 16.87 24.18 1.10
CA VAL A 412 16.23 23.03 1.78
C VAL A 412 15.45 23.50 3.00
N ASP A 413 16.02 24.38 3.82
CA ASP A 413 15.34 24.95 4.99
C ASP A 413 14.02 25.64 4.61
N GLU A 414 14.04 26.48 3.56
CA GLU A 414 12.82 27.15 3.06
C GLU A 414 11.78 26.14 2.52
N ALA A 415 12.22 25.06 1.90
CA ALA A 415 11.33 24.00 1.41
C ALA A 415 10.66 23.28 2.58
N LEU A 416 11.43 22.90 3.61
CA LEU A 416 10.92 22.24 4.81
C LEU A 416 9.99 23.14 5.63
N GLU A 417 10.31 24.43 5.80
CA GLU A 417 9.44 25.40 6.46
C GLU A 417 8.09 25.54 5.75
N LYS A 418 8.07 25.62 4.43
CA LYS A 418 6.83 25.71 3.63
C LYS A 418 6.01 24.43 3.69
N SER A 419 6.67 23.27 3.59
CA SER A 419 6.00 21.98 3.76
C SER A 419 5.41 21.83 5.17
N GLN A 420 6.15 22.24 6.19
CA GLN A 420 5.68 22.25 7.59
C GLN A 420 4.43 23.13 7.75
N GLU A 421 4.43 24.34 7.19
CA GLU A 421 3.28 25.25 7.25
C GLU A 421 2.05 24.66 6.55
N ALA A 422 2.24 24.09 5.34
CA ALA A 422 1.18 23.44 4.59
C ALA A 422 0.58 22.25 5.35
N TRP A 423 1.43 21.36 5.87
CA TRP A 423 0.98 20.19 6.62
C TRP A 423 0.24 20.55 7.91
N LEU A 424 0.73 21.53 8.67
CA LEU A 424 0.06 21.99 9.89
C LEU A 424 -1.36 22.53 9.63
N GLY A 425 -1.66 22.94 8.41
CA GLY A 425 -3.01 23.37 8.01
C GLY A 425 -4.02 22.23 7.91
N GLU A 426 -3.56 20.98 7.83
CA GLU A 426 -4.40 19.79 7.64
C GLU A 426 -4.62 18.99 8.96
N PHE A 427 -3.89 19.34 10.03
CA PHE A 427 -3.94 18.73 11.36
C PHE A 427 -4.68 19.63 12.37
#